data_285c7ff80fe4de1b41d48161194ae106
#
_entry.id   285c7ff80fe4de1b41d48161194ae106
#
_cell.length_a   1.000
_cell.length_b   1.000
_cell.length_c   1.000
_cell.angle_alpha   90.00
_cell.angle_beta   90.00
_cell.angle_gamma   90.00
#
_symmetry.space_group_name_H-M   'P 1'
#
loop_
_entity.id
_entity.type
_entity.pdbx_description
1 polymer ?
#
loop_
_entity_poly.entity_id
_entity_poly.type
_entity_poly.pdbx_seq_one_letter_code
_entity_poly.pdbx_strand_id
1 'polypeptide(L)'
;MSSLIFLLILALVIFFIKQYNTLQKLTVEIKEARANIIVAYEKKVAIINQYSGLVDEYGDYEKSIQLKVSDNFLEMARATAKAVQNITALANQFPELKADSQYGKFLEAISANETFISNKREIYNFQVKEYNSAIAQIPMVFVAAMLGFKQAPFFDPKNEDALAAFSGADPEAIKNLAKEGTDKLRDTFDRKPAEFKPQDKPEQSEQPTSVEELEQQVLKQNELGKPVDTEETKQDDIK
;
A
#
# COMPACT_ATOMS: atom_id res chain seq x y z
N MET A 1 -0.82 -24.30 34.35
CA MET A 1 -1.33 -23.04 33.77
C MET A 1 -0.27 -22.32 32.97
N SER A 2 0.92 -22.06 33.52
CA SER A 2 2.04 -21.37 32.82
C SER A 2 2.50 -22.03 31.51
N SER A 3 2.54 -23.37 31.47
CA SER A 3 2.92 -24.13 30.26
C SER A 3 1.92 -23.95 29.09
N LEU A 4 0.63 -23.89 29.38
CA LEU A 4 -0.43 -23.66 28.39
C LEU A 4 -0.35 -22.26 27.80
N ILE A 5 -0.09 -21.24 28.63
CA ILE A 5 0.08 -19.85 28.22
C ILE A 5 1.33 -19.72 27.32
N PHE A 6 2.41 -20.37 27.70
CA PHE A 6 3.64 -20.39 26.90
C PHE A 6 3.42 -21.01 25.51
N LEU A 7 2.73 -22.16 25.42
CA LEU A 7 2.40 -22.80 24.15
C LEU A 7 1.50 -21.91 23.27
N LEU A 8 0.56 -21.19 23.88
CA LEU A 8 -0.33 -20.28 23.15
C LEU A 8 0.44 -19.10 22.57
N ILE A 9 1.36 -18.52 23.35
CA ILE A 9 2.24 -17.43 22.89
C ILE A 9 3.14 -17.92 21.72
N LEU A 10 3.74 -19.11 21.87
CA LEU A 10 4.58 -19.70 20.82
C LEU A 10 3.78 -19.94 19.53
N ALA A 11 2.57 -20.48 19.64
CA ALA A 11 1.68 -20.67 18.48
C ALA A 11 1.34 -19.35 17.80
N LEU A 12 1.09 -18.29 18.57
CA LEU A 12 0.81 -16.95 18.05
C LEU A 12 2.01 -16.36 17.33
N VAL A 13 3.22 -16.51 17.85
CA VAL A 13 4.45 -16.06 17.19
C VAL A 13 4.66 -16.78 15.86
N ILE A 14 4.51 -18.10 15.83
CA ILE A 14 4.63 -18.91 14.60
C ILE A 14 3.56 -18.47 13.57
N PHE A 15 2.35 -18.20 14.04
CA PHE A 15 1.28 -17.67 13.19
C PHE A 15 1.66 -16.35 12.54
N PHE A 16 2.15 -15.36 13.31
CA PHE A 16 2.57 -14.07 12.77
C PHE A 16 3.71 -14.19 11.75
N ILE A 17 4.71 -15.05 12.02
CA ILE A 17 5.81 -15.31 11.08
C ILE A 17 5.28 -15.88 9.76
N LYS A 18 4.35 -16.83 9.81
CA LYS A 18 3.75 -17.39 8.59
C LYS A 18 3.00 -16.33 7.78
N GLN A 19 2.21 -15.49 8.44
CA GLN A 19 1.47 -14.42 7.78
C GLN A 19 2.40 -13.39 7.13
N TYR A 20 3.44 -12.97 7.84
CA TYR A 20 4.48 -12.11 7.29
C TYR A 20 5.11 -12.70 6.02
N ASN A 21 5.55 -13.96 6.09
CA ASN A 21 6.19 -14.61 4.95
C ASN A 21 5.23 -14.73 3.74
N THR A 22 3.93 -14.95 3.98
CA THR A 22 2.92 -14.98 2.92
C THR A 22 2.80 -13.60 2.25
N LEU A 23 2.72 -12.51 3.02
CA LEU A 23 2.65 -11.16 2.46
C LEU A 23 3.92 -10.77 1.72
N GLN A 24 5.09 -11.15 2.22
CA GLN A 24 6.36 -10.93 1.53
C GLN A 24 6.44 -11.67 0.19
N LYS A 25 5.96 -12.92 0.15
CA LYS A 25 5.89 -13.69 -1.10
C LYS A 25 5.03 -12.97 -2.14
N LEU A 26 3.82 -12.55 -1.77
CA LEU A 26 2.93 -11.80 -2.66
C LEU A 26 3.55 -10.47 -3.13
N THR A 27 4.30 -9.79 -2.25
CA THR A 27 5.05 -8.58 -2.62
C THR A 27 6.11 -8.85 -3.68
N VAL A 28 6.84 -9.97 -3.56
CA VAL A 28 7.84 -10.40 -4.55
C VAL A 28 7.19 -10.72 -5.88
N GLU A 29 6.05 -11.41 -5.88
CA GLU A 29 5.29 -11.75 -7.10
C GLU A 29 4.83 -10.49 -7.86
N ILE A 30 4.40 -9.43 -7.15
CA ILE A 30 4.08 -8.13 -7.77
C ILE A 30 5.32 -7.50 -8.42
N LYS A 31 6.47 -7.50 -7.72
CA LYS A 31 7.72 -6.95 -8.25
C LYS A 31 8.20 -7.70 -9.49
N GLU A 32 8.09 -9.03 -9.47
CA GLU A 32 8.40 -9.88 -10.62
C GLU A 32 7.46 -9.58 -11.79
N ALA A 33 6.15 -9.47 -11.54
CA ALA A 33 5.20 -9.15 -12.58
C ALA A 33 5.47 -7.75 -13.20
N ARG A 34 5.88 -6.75 -12.38
CA ARG A 34 6.34 -5.44 -12.90
C ARG A 34 7.59 -5.57 -13.77
N ALA A 35 8.59 -6.31 -13.34
CA ALA A 35 9.80 -6.55 -14.12
C ALA A 35 9.46 -7.21 -15.47
N ASN A 36 8.53 -8.15 -15.50
CA ASN A 36 8.05 -8.79 -16.72
C ASN A 36 7.36 -7.82 -17.70
N ILE A 37 6.72 -6.75 -17.22
CA ILE A 37 6.20 -5.66 -18.07
C ILE A 37 7.35 -4.88 -18.71
N ILE A 38 8.40 -4.56 -17.95
CA ILE A 38 9.59 -3.86 -18.46
C ILE A 38 10.21 -4.68 -19.60
N VAL A 39 10.46 -5.97 -19.37
CA VAL A 39 11.00 -6.90 -20.40
C VAL A 39 10.11 -6.95 -21.65
N ALA A 40 8.79 -6.87 -21.49
CA ALA A 40 7.88 -6.85 -22.64
C ALA A 40 8.04 -5.56 -23.49
N TYR A 41 8.29 -4.41 -22.85
CA TYR A 41 8.60 -3.16 -23.56
C TYR A 41 10.01 -3.15 -24.16
N GLU A 42 11.02 -3.72 -23.48
CA GLU A 42 12.35 -3.93 -24.04
C GLU A 42 12.30 -4.73 -25.35
N LYS A 43 11.48 -5.80 -25.35
CA LYS A 43 11.24 -6.58 -26.58
C LYS A 43 10.61 -5.72 -27.69
N LYS A 44 9.66 -4.82 -27.35
CA LYS A 44 9.07 -3.89 -28.31
C LYS A 44 10.12 -2.93 -28.88
N VAL A 45 11.01 -2.40 -28.04
CA VAL A 45 12.15 -1.58 -28.47
C VAL A 45 13.04 -2.35 -29.43
N ALA A 46 13.38 -3.61 -29.10
CA ALA A 46 14.21 -4.46 -29.96
C ALA A 46 13.57 -4.71 -31.34
N ILE A 47 12.24 -4.98 -31.38
CA ILE A 47 11.51 -5.13 -32.65
C ILE A 47 11.59 -3.86 -33.48
N ILE A 48 11.34 -2.69 -32.91
CA ILE A 48 11.39 -1.42 -33.63
C ILE A 48 12.82 -1.16 -34.16
N ASN A 49 13.83 -1.36 -33.34
CA ASN A 49 15.23 -1.18 -33.75
C ASN A 49 15.64 -2.16 -34.86
N GLN A 50 15.14 -3.40 -34.85
CA GLN A 50 15.38 -4.40 -35.89
C GLN A 50 14.83 -3.95 -37.25
N TYR A 51 13.68 -3.27 -37.24
CA TYR A 51 13.02 -2.82 -38.48
C TYR A 51 13.26 -1.34 -38.81
N SER A 52 14.05 -0.63 -38.02
CA SER A 52 14.37 0.80 -38.29
C SER A 52 15.01 1.03 -39.65
N GLY A 53 15.86 0.10 -40.11
CA GLY A 53 16.50 0.16 -41.44
C GLY A 53 15.53 0.14 -42.64
N LEU A 54 14.29 -0.34 -42.44
CA LEU A 54 13.26 -0.29 -43.52
C LEU A 54 12.87 1.13 -43.92
N VAL A 55 13.00 2.09 -43.02
CA VAL A 55 12.59 3.48 -43.26
C VAL A 55 13.74 4.39 -43.69
N ASP A 56 14.97 3.94 -43.52
CA ASP A 56 16.18 4.73 -43.85
C ASP A 56 16.28 5.01 -45.39
N GLU A 57 15.68 4.14 -46.24
CA GLU A 57 15.68 4.30 -47.69
C GLU A 57 14.57 5.26 -48.20
N TYR A 58 13.56 5.58 -47.38
CA TYR A 58 12.33 6.26 -47.81
C TYR A 58 12.18 7.69 -47.30
N GLY A 59 13.16 8.24 -46.60
CA GLY A 59 13.03 9.60 -46.10
C GLY A 59 14.37 10.27 -45.78
N ASP A 60 14.42 11.59 -46.02
CA ASP A 60 15.45 12.50 -45.48
C ASP A 60 15.38 12.58 -43.91
N TYR A 61 14.90 11.52 -43.27
CA TYR A 61 14.87 11.44 -41.81
C TYR A 61 16.30 11.19 -41.33
N GLU A 62 17.01 12.30 -41.10
CA GLU A 62 18.23 12.33 -40.30
C GLU A 62 18.05 11.58 -38.99
N LYS A 63 18.52 10.39 -38.91
CA LYS A 63 18.67 9.47 -37.77
C LYS A 63 17.70 8.30 -37.79
N SER A 64 18.27 7.15 -38.10
CA SER A 64 17.68 5.86 -37.71
C SER A 64 16.99 5.96 -36.35
N ILE A 65 15.72 5.52 -36.29
CA ILE A 65 14.94 5.50 -35.06
C ILE A 65 15.55 4.41 -34.17
N GLN A 66 16.66 4.73 -33.50
CA GLN A 66 17.23 3.84 -32.48
C GLN A 66 16.68 4.23 -31.13
N LEU A 67 15.82 3.42 -30.63
CA LEU A 67 15.24 3.56 -29.28
C LEU A 67 16.21 2.96 -28.25
N LYS A 68 16.34 3.64 -27.10
CA LYS A 68 17.11 3.15 -25.96
C LYS A 68 16.20 2.37 -25.01
N VAL A 69 16.76 1.33 -24.43
CA VAL A 69 16.14 0.63 -23.32
C VAL A 69 16.26 1.50 -22.06
N SER A 70 15.20 1.56 -21.27
CA SER A 70 15.10 2.30 -20.02
C SER A 70 14.43 1.43 -18.95
N ASP A 71 14.81 1.61 -17.70
CA ASP A 71 14.12 0.96 -16.56
C ASP A 71 12.70 1.52 -16.34
N ASN A 72 12.38 2.62 -17.01
CA ASN A 72 11.08 3.28 -17.01
C ASN A 72 10.23 2.77 -18.17
N PHE A 73 9.26 1.89 -17.89
CA PHE A 73 8.38 1.35 -18.95
C PHE A 73 7.50 2.41 -19.60
N LEU A 74 7.15 3.50 -18.88
CA LEU A 74 6.33 4.58 -19.43
C LEU A 74 7.09 5.37 -20.50
N GLU A 75 8.38 5.62 -20.26
CA GLU A 75 9.25 6.24 -21.25
C GLU A 75 9.35 5.37 -22.51
N MET A 76 9.63 4.07 -22.33
CA MET A 76 9.66 3.10 -23.44
C MET A 76 8.32 3.00 -24.17
N ALA A 77 7.20 3.01 -23.41
CA ALA A 77 5.86 2.96 -23.99
C ALA A 77 5.60 4.16 -24.91
N ARG A 78 5.95 5.38 -24.47
CA ARG A 78 5.80 6.61 -25.26
C ARG A 78 6.72 6.62 -26.47
N ALA A 79 7.99 6.28 -26.28
CA ALA A 79 8.96 6.24 -27.34
C ALA A 79 8.60 5.23 -28.43
N THR A 80 8.21 4.01 -28.03
CA THR A 80 7.81 2.95 -28.97
C THR A 80 6.50 3.27 -29.68
N ALA A 81 5.52 3.87 -29.01
CA ALA A 81 4.27 4.30 -29.64
C ALA A 81 4.52 5.35 -30.73
N LYS A 82 5.35 6.36 -30.41
CA LYS A 82 5.74 7.40 -31.36
C LYS A 82 6.50 6.81 -32.56
N ALA A 83 7.42 5.88 -32.33
CA ALA A 83 8.18 5.24 -33.41
C ALA A 83 7.28 4.43 -34.34
N VAL A 84 6.37 3.60 -33.80
CA VAL A 84 5.39 2.84 -34.60
C VAL A 84 4.49 3.78 -35.41
N GLN A 85 4.03 4.89 -34.81
CA GLN A 85 3.22 5.90 -35.50
C GLN A 85 4.00 6.54 -36.69
N ASN A 86 5.26 6.89 -36.49
CA ASN A 86 6.12 7.47 -37.53
C ASN A 86 6.33 6.48 -38.68
N ILE A 87 6.68 5.23 -38.39
CA ILE A 87 6.86 4.17 -39.39
C ILE A 87 5.59 3.94 -40.19
N THR A 88 4.42 3.89 -39.50
CA THR A 88 3.12 3.74 -40.17
C THR A 88 2.76 4.94 -41.04
N ALA A 89 3.03 6.15 -40.57
CA ALA A 89 2.81 7.38 -41.35
C ALA A 89 3.66 7.39 -42.64
N LEU A 90 4.92 6.98 -42.54
CA LEU A 90 5.82 6.85 -43.67
C LEU A 90 5.33 5.81 -44.67
N ALA A 91 4.91 4.63 -44.21
CA ALA A 91 4.34 3.60 -45.09
C ALA A 91 3.04 4.04 -45.81
N ASN A 92 2.28 4.97 -45.23
CA ASN A 92 1.13 5.56 -45.93
C ASN A 92 1.52 6.59 -47.01
N GLN A 93 2.70 7.20 -46.90
CA GLN A 93 3.23 8.12 -47.91
C GLN A 93 3.93 7.39 -49.07
N PHE A 94 4.52 6.22 -48.79
CA PHE A 94 5.28 5.43 -49.75
C PHE A 94 4.63 4.07 -49.98
N PRO A 95 3.87 3.89 -51.09
CA PRO A 95 3.20 2.64 -51.41
C PRO A 95 4.14 1.43 -51.52
N GLU A 96 5.38 1.66 -51.97
CA GLU A 96 6.40 0.64 -52.07
C GLU A 96 6.78 0.08 -50.69
N LEU A 97 7.00 0.95 -49.72
CA LEU A 97 7.24 0.52 -48.32
C LEU A 97 6.05 -0.26 -47.76
N LYS A 98 4.83 0.20 -48.03
CA LYS A 98 3.64 -0.48 -47.60
C LYS A 98 3.47 -1.87 -48.22
N ALA A 99 3.95 -2.07 -49.46
CA ALA A 99 3.90 -3.33 -50.17
C ALA A 99 5.08 -4.26 -49.77
N ASP A 100 6.07 -3.76 -49.07
CA ASP A 100 7.22 -4.56 -48.64
C ASP A 100 6.82 -5.65 -47.64
N SER A 101 7.29 -6.86 -47.90
CA SER A 101 7.04 -8.02 -47.04
C SER A 101 7.62 -7.84 -45.62
N GLN A 102 8.69 -7.08 -45.45
CA GLN A 102 9.30 -6.75 -44.17
C GLN A 102 8.43 -5.82 -43.34
N TYR A 103 7.71 -4.86 -43.97
CA TYR A 103 6.76 -4.04 -43.31
C TYR A 103 5.57 -4.87 -42.75
N GLY A 104 5.09 -5.86 -43.53
CA GLY A 104 4.09 -6.81 -43.07
C GLY A 104 4.55 -7.58 -41.82
N LYS A 105 5.79 -8.11 -41.84
CA LYS A 105 6.39 -8.79 -40.68
C LYS A 105 6.57 -7.87 -39.47
N PHE A 106 6.92 -6.60 -39.68
CA PHE A 106 7.00 -5.62 -38.63
C PHE A 106 5.66 -5.42 -37.92
N LEU A 107 4.58 -5.23 -38.69
CA LEU A 107 3.23 -5.06 -38.12
C LEU A 107 2.77 -6.29 -37.35
N GLU A 108 3.05 -7.50 -37.86
CA GLU A 108 2.75 -8.77 -37.18
C GLU A 108 3.53 -8.87 -35.85
N ALA A 109 4.84 -8.58 -35.87
CA ALA A 109 5.68 -8.62 -34.69
C ALA A 109 5.22 -7.60 -33.62
N ILE A 110 4.85 -6.38 -34.02
CA ILE A 110 4.32 -5.36 -33.11
C ILE A 110 2.98 -5.80 -32.53
N SER A 111 2.05 -6.33 -33.35
CA SER A 111 0.75 -6.82 -32.87
C SER A 111 0.89 -7.96 -31.89
N ALA A 112 1.77 -8.93 -32.16
CA ALA A 112 2.05 -10.02 -31.25
C ALA A 112 2.67 -9.52 -29.93
N ASN A 113 3.54 -8.52 -29.99
CA ASN A 113 4.14 -7.93 -28.79
C ASN A 113 3.15 -7.10 -27.97
N GLU A 114 2.22 -6.37 -28.60
CA GLU A 114 1.13 -5.68 -27.88
C GLU A 114 0.26 -6.67 -27.09
N THR A 115 -0.07 -7.80 -27.70
CA THR A 115 -0.80 -8.89 -26.99
C THR A 115 0.02 -9.41 -25.82
N PHE A 116 1.32 -9.57 -26.00
CA PHE A 116 2.23 -10.01 -24.94
C PHE A 116 2.29 -8.99 -23.78
N ILE A 117 2.39 -7.68 -24.07
CA ILE A 117 2.34 -6.61 -23.07
C ILE A 117 1.01 -6.62 -22.32
N SER A 118 -0.11 -6.77 -23.03
CA SER A 118 -1.44 -6.86 -22.40
C SER A 118 -1.52 -8.00 -21.40
N ASN A 119 -1.07 -9.19 -21.79
CA ASN A 119 -1.04 -10.35 -20.90
C ASN A 119 -0.17 -10.10 -19.64
N LYS A 120 0.99 -9.42 -19.80
CA LYS A 120 1.85 -9.09 -18.65
C LYS A 120 1.19 -8.08 -17.68
N ARG A 121 0.43 -7.12 -18.21
CA ARG A 121 -0.36 -6.18 -17.39
C ARG A 121 -1.49 -6.89 -16.65
N GLU A 122 -2.16 -7.84 -17.27
CA GLU A 122 -3.20 -8.64 -16.64
C GLU A 122 -2.64 -9.48 -15.49
N ILE A 123 -1.48 -10.14 -15.70
CA ILE A 123 -0.79 -10.88 -14.65
C ILE A 123 -0.42 -9.96 -13.49
N TYR A 124 0.13 -8.76 -13.76
CA TYR A 124 0.44 -7.78 -12.73
C TYR A 124 -0.81 -7.40 -11.92
N ASN A 125 -1.89 -7.05 -12.59
CA ASN A 125 -3.15 -6.68 -11.93
C ASN A 125 -3.75 -7.83 -11.13
N PHE A 126 -3.58 -9.06 -11.60
CA PHE A 126 -3.98 -10.25 -10.85
C PHE A 126 -3.18 -10.37 -9.54
N GLN A 127 -1.85 -10.23 -9.58
CA GLN A 127 -1.01 -10.29 -8.40
C GLN A 127 -1.34 -9.16 -7.41
N VAL A 128 -1.58 -7.95 -7.91
CA VAL A 128 -2.02 -6.81 -7.09
C VAL A 128 -3.35 -7.10 -6.41
N LYS A 129 -4.32 -7.68 -7.13
CA LYS A 129 -5.61 -8.07 -6.57
C LYS A 129 -5.45 -9.10 -5.45
N GLU A 130 -4.66 -10.15 -5.68
CA GLU A 130 -4.42 -11.21 -4.68
C GLU A 130 -3.76 -10.62 -3.41
N TYR A 131 -2.74 -9.79 -3.58
CA TYR A 131 -2.08 -9.11 -2.47
C TYR A 131 -3.03 -8.17 -1.71
N ASN A 132 -3.74 -7.28 -2.41
CA ASN A 132 -4.66 -6.32 -1.79
C ASN A 132 -5.82 -7.03 -1.09
N SER A 133 -6.29 -8.14 -1.65
CA SER A 133 -7.29 -8.99 -1.00
C SER A 133 -6.74 -9.65 0.26
N ALA A 134 -5.49 -10.14 0.22
CA ALA A 134 -4.85 -10.77 1.37
C ALA A 134 -4.69 -9.78 2.53
N ILE A 135 -4.17 -8.57 2.29
CA ILE A 135 -3.98 -7.56 3.36
C ILE A 135 -5.29 -7.03 3.94
N ALA A 136 -6.41 -7.18 3.23
CA ALA A 136 -7.73 -6.74 3.69
C ALA A 136 -8.48 -7.81 4.51
N GLN A 137 -8.04 -9.08 4.46
CA GLN A 137 -8.71 -10.20 5.14
C GLN A 137 -8.27 -10.34 6.60
N ILE A 138 -9.19 -10.80 7.46
CA ILE A 138 -8.88 -11.20 8.82
C ILE A 138 -8.24 -12.61 8.78
N PRO A 139 -7.15 -12.87 9.51
CA PRO A 139 -6.47 -11.98 10.46
C PRO A 139 -5.34 -11.14 9.87
N MET A 140 -5.08 -11.24 8.56
CA MET A 140 -3.95 -10.63 7.85
C MET A 140 -3.95 -9.10 7.97
N VAL A 141 -5.14 -8.47 8.03
CA VAL A 141 -5.29 -7.00 8.14
C VAL A 141 -4.58 -6.44 9.39
N PHE A 142 -4.57 -7.16 10.50
CA PHE A 142 -3.87 -6.75 11.71
C PHE A 142 -2.35 -6.84 11.55
N VAL A 143 -1.87 -7.92 10.91
CA VAL A 143 -0.45 -8.11 10.61
C VAL A 143 0.03 -7.04 9.63
N ALA A 144 -0.74 -6.78 8.58
CA ALA A 144 -0.43 -5.78 7.57
C ALA A 144 -0.33 -4.37 8.17
N ALA A 145 -1.30 -3.98 9.00
CA ALA A 145 -1.30 -2.68 9.68
C ALA A 145 -0.10 -2.52 10.63
N MET A 146 0.21 -3.56 11.40
CA MET A 146 1.31 -3.55 12.37
C MET A 146 2.69 -3.46 11.70
N LEU A 147 2.87 -4.09 10.53
CA LEU A 147 4.15 -4.18 9.81
C LEU A 147 4.26 -3.18 8.65
N GLY A 148 3.29 -2.27 8.51
CA GLY A 148 3.33 -1.20 7.52
C GLY A 148 3.14 -1.66 6.07
N PHE A 149 2.49 -2.81 5.82
CA PHE A 149 2.11 -3.21 4.48
C PHE A 149 1.00 -2.29 3.94
N LYS A 150 1.25 -1.70 2.77
CA LYS A 150 0.30 -0.79 2.10
C LYS A 150 -0.30 -1.48 0.88
N GLN A 151 -1.45 -0.99 0.44
CA GLN A 151 -2.05 -1.47 -0.80
C GLN A 151 -1.11 -1.24 -1.99
N ALA A 152 -1.01 -2.26 -2.84
CA ALA A 152 -0.28 -2.16 -4.10
C ALA A 152 -1.14 -1.43 -5.14
N PRO A 153 -0.55 -0.53 -5.94
CA PRO A 153 -1.27 0.15 -7.01
C PRO A 153 -1.52 -0.81 -8.17
N PHE A 154 -2.73 -0.76 -8.76
CA PHE A 154 -3.00 -1.40 -10.04
C PHE A 154 -2.20 -0.73 -11.16
N PHE A 155 -2.00 -1.46 -12.24
CA PHE A 155 -1.28 -0.95 -13.39
C PHE A 155 -2.02 0.27 -13.97
N ASP A 156 -1.34 1.42 -13.94
CA ASP A 156 -1.74 2.64 -14.62
C ASP A 156 -0.52 3.18 -15.39
N PRO A 157 -0.60 3.28 -16.73
CA PRO A 157 0.49 3.84 -17.53
C PRO A 157 0.89 5.27 -17.15
N LYS A 158 0.03 5.99 -16.40
CA LYS A 158 0.29 7.37 -15.99
C LYS A 158 0.97 7.48 -14.64
N ASN A 159 1.02 6.39 -13.87
CA ASN A 159 1.48 6.39 -12.48
C ASN A 159 2.61 5.38 -12.24
N GLU A 160 3.65 5.42 -13.07
CA GLU A 160 4.79 4.52 -12.89
C GLU A 160 5.53 4.72 -11.58
N ASP A 161 5.62 5.95 -11.10
CA ASP A 161 6.30 6.27 -9.84
C ASP A 161 5.69 5.50 -8.66
N ALA A 162 4.35 5.39 -8.60
CA ALA A 162 3.68 4.58 -7.59
C ALA A 162 3.97 3.09 -7.74
N LEU A 163 4.06 2.59 -8.98
CA LEU A 163 4.39 1.19 -9.27
C LEU A 163 5.85 0.88 -8.88
N ALA A 164 6.77 1.82 -9.13
CA ALA A 164 8.17 1.70 -8.76
C ALA A 164 8.41 1.82 -7.25
N ALA A 165 7.66 2.69 -6.58
CA ALA A 165 7.76 2.95 -5.15
C ALA A 165 7.17 1.83 -4.29
N PHE A 166 6.42 0.88 -4.86
CA PHE A 166 5.82 -0.21 -4.10
C PHE A 166 6.89 -1.15 -3.52
N SER A 167 7.01 -1.17 -2.20
CA SER A 167 8.02 -1.97 -1.48
C SER A 167 7.44 -3.15 -0.68
N GLY A 168 6.13 -3.15 -0.42
CA GLY A 168 5.48 -4.09 0.52
C GLY A 168 5.57 -3.58 1.96
N ALA A 169 6.21 -4.34 2.86
CA ALA A 169 6.41 -3.93 4.25
C ALA A 169 7.28 -2.67 4.36
N ASP A 170 6.96 -1.82 5.33
CA ASP A 170 7.81 -0.70 5.70
C ASP A 170 8.94 -1.17 6.64
N PRO A 171 10.22 -1.12 6.23
CA PRO A 171 11.33 -1.53 7.08
C PRO A 171 11.45 -0.73 8.38
N GLU A 172 11.04 0.55 8.35
CA GLU A 172 11.06 1.40 9.54
C GLU A 172 9.96 1.00 10.54
N ALA A 173 8.78 0.59 10.06
CA ALA A 173 7.72 0.07 10.92
C ALA A 173 8.20 -1.19 11.67
N ILE A 174 8.93 -2.09 11.01
CA ILE A 174 9.48 -3.30 11.62
C ILE A 174 10.53 -2.95 12.68
N LYS A 175 11.44 -2.02 12.38
CA LYS A 175 12.46 -1.56 13.34
C LYS A 175 11.83 -0.90 14.56
N ASN A 176 10.83 -0.05 14.35
CA ASN A 176 10.13 0.65 15.43
C ASN A 176 9.40 -0.34 16.34
N LEU A 177 8.76 -1.36 15.78
CA LEU A 177 8.10 -2.44 16.53
C LEU A 177 9.11 -3.24 17.36
N ALA A 178 10.25 -3.60 16.77
CA ALA A 178 11.31 -4.31 17.47
C ALA A 178 11.87 -3.46 18.63
N LYS A 179 12.09 -2.16 18.41
CA LYS A 179 12.57 -1.23 19.42
C LYS A 179 11.55 -1.04 20.56
N GLU A 180 10.28 -0.79 20.24
CA GLU A 180 9.22 -0.69 21.24
C GLU A 180 9.08 -1.97 22.08
N GLY A 181 9.19 -3.13 21.44
CA GLY A 181 9.15 -4.42 22.12
C GLY A 181 10.32 -4.58 23.10
N THR A 182 11.54 -4.23 22.70
CA THR A 182 12.73 -4.30 23.56
C THR A 182 12.67 -3.29 24.69
N ASP A 183 12.21 -2.06 24.43
CA ASP A 183 12.09 -1.00 25.44
C ASP A 183 11.03 -1.37 26.50
N LYS A 184 9.87 -1.87 26.09
CA LYS A 184 8.82 -2.34 27.01
C LYS A 184 9.26 -3.54 27.85
N LEU A 185 10.01 -4.48 27.27
CA LEU A 185 10.59 -5.60 28.02
C LEU A 185 11.60 -5.08 29.05
N ARG A 186 12.50 -4.19 28.67
CA ARG A 186 13.48 -3.58 29.56
C ARG A 186 12.82 -2.85 30.71
N ASP A 187 11.82 -2.01 30.45
CA ASP A 187 11.07 -1.29 31.48
C ASP A 187 10.34 -2.24 32.44
N THR A 188 9.91 -3.40 31.95
CA THR A 188 9.25 -4.42 32.77
C THR A 188 10.26 -5.13 33.69
N PHE A 189 11.47 -5.43 33.19
CA PHE A 189 12.52 -6.07 33.98
C PHE A 189 13.25 -5.08 34.89
N ASP A 190 13.39 -3.82 34.53
CA ASP A 190 14.03 -2.77 35.31
C ASP A 190 13.10 -2.15 36.37
N ARG A 191 11.79 -2.45 36.34
CA ARG A 191 10.86 -2.06 37.41
C ARG A 191 11.27 -2.74 38.69
N LYS A 192 12.00 -2.03 39.54
CA LYS A 192 12.18 -2.41 40.94
C LYS A 192 10.81 -2.66 41.56
N PRO A 193 10.62 -3.73 42.35
CA PRO A 193 9.39 -3.92 43.11
C PRO A 193 9.09 -2.61 43.85
N ALA A 194 7.87 -2.11 43.68
CA ALA A 194 7.43 -0.94 44.43
C ALA A 194 7.67 -1.20 45.90
N GLU A 195 8.55 -0.39 46.51
CA GLU A 195 8.82 -0.41 47.92
C GLU A 195 7.47 -0.22 48.61
N PHE A 196 7.02 -1.27 49.30
CA PHE A 196 5.75 -1.23 50.03
C PHE A 196 5.94 -0.21 51.16
N LYS A 197 5.53 1.02 50.97
CA LYS A 197 5.37 1.98 52.07
C LYS A 197 4.18 1.51 52.88
N PRO A 198 4.34 1.19 54.16
CA PRO A 198 3.17 0.92 55.02
C PRO A 198 2.27 2.15 54.94
N GLN A 199 1.04 1.93 54.56
CA GLN A 199 0.01 2.95 54.65
C GLN A 199 -0.10 3.40 56.08
N ASP A 200 0.14 4.65 56.34
CA ASP A 200 -0.22 5.27 57.61
C ASP A 200 -1.69 4.97 57.89
N LYS A 201 -1.91 4.57 59.13
CA LYS A 201 -3.21 4.22 59.74
C LYS A 201 -4.26 5.25 59.28
N PRO A 202 -5.41 4.86 58.83
CA PRO A 202 -6.45 5.82 58.49
C PRO A 202 -6.78 6.67 59.71
N GLU A 203 -6.63 7.98 59.56
CA GLU A 203 -7.11 8.98 60.50
C GLU A 203 -8.59 8.71 60.70
N GLN A 204 -8.99 8.48 61.98
CA GLN A 204 -10.38 8.30 62.35
C GLN A 204 -11.14 9.54 61.93
N SER A 205 -12.00 9.40 60.94
CA SER A 205 -13.04 10.40 60.65
C SER A 205 -13.89 10.56 61.89
N GLU A 206 -13.81 11.69 62.53
CA GLU A 206 -14.71 12.07 63.65
C GLU A 206 -16.15 11.94 63.14
N GLN A 207 -16.89 11.07 63.78
CA GLN A 207 -18.33 10.98 63.60
C GLN A 207 -18.97 12.22 64.24
N PRO A 208 -19.93 12.91 63.58
CA PRO A 208 -20.59 14.03 64.15
C PRO A 208 -21.38 13.58 65.42
N THR A 209 -21.09 14.27 66.53
CA THR A 209 -21.51 13.87 67.88
C THR A 209 -22.87 14.53 68.28
N SER A 210 -23.52 15.30 67.41
CA SER A 210 -24.81 15.90 67.71
C SER A 210 -25.80 15.90 66.55
N VAL A 211 -27.06 15.70 66.91
CA VAL A 211 -28.21 15.69 65.99
C VAL A 211 -28.35 16.99 65.21
N GLU A 212 -27.89 18.10 65.79
CA GLU A 212 -27.90 19.45 65.19
C GLU A 212 -26.98 19.61 63.97
N GLU A 213 -25.83 18.92 63.94
CA GLU A 213 -24.93 18.92 62.77
C GLU A 213 -25.48 18.16 61.58
N LEU A 214 -26.22 17.08 61.82
CA LEU A 214 -26.90 16.31 60.80
C LEU A 214 -28.05 17.09 60.14
N GLU A 215 -28.81 17.84 60.92
CA GLU A 215 -29.89 18.68 60.39
C GLU A 215 -29.37 19.80 59.51
N GLN A 216 -28.23 20.40 59.84
CA GLN A 216 -27.61 21.47 58.99
C GLN A 216 -27.07 20.91 57.70
N GLN A 217 -26.59 19.66 57.67
CA GLN A 217 -26.13 19.02 56.40
C GLN A 217 -27.30 18.69 55.47
N VAL A 218 -28.44 18.25 56.01
CA VAL A 218 -29.65 17.96 55.24
C VAL A 218 -30.27 19.22 54.66
N LEU A 219 -30.27 20.34 55.40
CA LEU A 219 -30.77 21.60 54.92
C LEU A 219 -29.91 22.22 53.79
N LYS A 220 -28.59 22.05 53.84
CA LYS A 220 -27.68 22.46 52.76
C LYS A 220 -27.83 21.64 51.47
N GLN A 221 -28.16 20.38 51.56
CA GLN A 221 -28.42 19.55 50.39
C GLN A 221 -29.74 19.86 49.68
N ASN A 222 -30.75 20.33 50.42
CA ASN A 222 -32.06 20.67 49.86
C ASN A 222 -32.09 22.05 49.17
N GLU A 223 -31.17 22.93 49.46
CA GLU A 223 -31.07 24.24 48.76
C GLU A 223 -30.39 24.15 47.38
N LEU A 224 -29.65 23.08 47.10
CA LEU A 224 -28.94 22.87 45.82
C LEU A 224 -29.79 22.20 44.74
N GLY A 225 -31.04 21.85 45.04
CA GLY A 225 -31.91 21.05 44.16
C GLY A 225 -33.15 21.81 43.62
N LYS A 226 -33.06 23.07 43.22
CA LYS A 226 -34.18 23.71 42.48
C LYS A 226 -33.94 23.64 40.97
N PRO A 227 -34.92 23.18 40.17
CA PRO A 227 -34.80 23.08 38.72
C PRO A 227 -34.91 24.48 38.07
N VAL A 228 -34.08 24.69 37.06
CA VAL A 228 -34.11 25.84 36.18
C VAL A 228 -35.16 25.61 35.10
N ASP A 229 -36.07 26.55 34.98
CA ASP A 229 -37.20 26.52 34.05
C ASP A 229 -36.73 26.56 32.59
N THR A 230 -37.35 25.74 31.79
CA THR A 230 -37.26 25.67 30.33
C THR A 230 -38.09 26.80 29.71
N GLU A 231 -37.46 27.69 28.97
CA GLU A 231 -38.16 28.61 28.03
C GLU A 231 -38.26 28.00 26.64
N GLU A 232 -39.48 27.88 26.16
CA GLU A 232 -39.91 27.62 24.81
C GLU A 232 -39.36 28.64 23.83
N THR A 233 -38.90 28.22 22.69
CA THR A 233 -38.87 29.10 21.52
C THR A 233 -39.39 28.39 20.28
N LYS A 234 -40.41 29.01 19.78
CA LYS A 234 -41.28 28.74 18.66
C LYS A 234 -40.58 28.41 17.33
N GLN A 235 -41.23 27.50 16.67
CA GLN A 235 -41.36 27.30 15.23
C GLN A 235 -41.72 28.62 14.52
N ASP A 236 -41.03 28.88 13.38
CA ASP A 236 -41.67 29.60 12.27
C ASP A 236 -41.13 29.11 10.94
N ASP A 237 -42.10 28.75 10.13
CA ASP A 237 -42.13 28.33 8.74
C ASP A 237 -41.54 29.39 7.79
N ILE A 238 -41.34 28.93 6.56
CA ILE A 238 -41.61 29.58 5.27
C ILE A 238 -40.45 29.54 4.26
N LYS A 239 -40.72 28.79 3.26
CA LYS A 239 -40.51 28.79 1.82
C LYS A 239 -39.35 28.04 1.25
#